data_c58811935437251d521b960722fe50e8
#
_entry.id   c58811935437251d521b960722fe50e8
#
_cell.length_a   1.000
_cell.length_b   1.000
_cell.length_c   1.000
_cell.angle_alpha   90.00
_cell.angle_beta   90.00
_cell.angle_gamma   90.00
#
_symmetry.space_group_name_H-M   'P 1'
#
loop_
_entity.id
_entity.type
_entity.pdbx_description
1 polymer ?
#
loop_
_entity_poly.entity_id
_entity_poly.type
_entity_poly.pdbx_seq_one_letter_code
_entity_poly.pdbx_strand_id
1 'polypeptide(L)'
;MHKTELRQAIRNSKRQHTAGELGAMSIAAANRVASHPRFLSAKTVMLYCSLADEVDTALLMAAGTGKTIVLPRVTGPATMELRLFTGPQSLAEGAFHIMEPTGPAFADYGKIDLAIIPGMAFDREGHRLRRGRGYYDRFLPLMPQAYKIGICFPFQLVDSVPTEPTDIAMDEVIWK
;
A
#
# COMPACT_ATOMS: atom_id res chain seq x y z
N MET A 1 16.20 -11.30 13.89
CA MET A 1 16.58 -9.99 13.30
C MET A 1 15.63 -8.92 13.81
N HIS A 2 16.16 -7.81 14.26
CA HIS A 2 15.33 -6.69 14.74
C HIS A 2 14.72 -5.92 13.56
N LYS A 3 13.61 -5.21 13.82
CA LYS A 3 12.91 -4.42 12.80
C LYS A 3 13.84 -3.42 12.10
N THR A 4 14.73 -2.77 12.85
CA THR A 4 15.69 -1.80 12.29
C THR A 4 16.68 -2.46 11.32
N GLU A 5 17.20 -3.63 11.70
CA GLU A 5 18.12 -4.39 10.85
C GLU A 5 17.43 -4.86 9.56
N LEU A 6 16.19 -5.34 9.69
CA LEU A 6 15.42 -5.79 8.53
C LEU A 6 15.12 -4.62 7.58
N ARG A 7 14.73 -3.46 8.12
CA ARG A 7 14.55 -2.25 7.29
C ARG A 7 15.82 -1.87 6.53
N GLN A 8 16.96 -1.97 7.19
CA GLN A 8 18.23 -1.65 6.55
C GLN A 8 18.57 -2.65 5.45
N ALA A 9 18.34 -3.93 5.69
CA ALA A 9 18.54 -4.99 4.69
C ALA A 9 17.66 -4.75 3.45
N ILE A 10 16.41 -4.37 3.64
CA ILE A 10 15.50 -4.05 2.52
C ILE A 10 15.97 -2.81 1.76
N ARG A 11 16.39 -1.75 2.45
CA ARG A 11 16.95 -0.56 1.79
C ARG A 11 18.16 -0.90 0.93
N ASN A 12 19.02 -1.76 1.44
CA ASN A 12 20.20 -2.22 0.68
C ASN A 12 19.79 -3.01 -0.56
N SER A 13 18.80 -3.90 -0.45
CA SER A 13 18.27 -4.65 -1.58
C SER A 13 17.67 -3.72 -2.64
N LYS A 14 16.91 -2.71 -2.23
CA LYS A 14 16.32 -1.73 -3.15
C LYS A 14 17.39 -1.01 -3.97
N ARG A 15 18.51 -0.65 -3.35
CA ARG A 15 19.62 0.05 -4.01
C ARG A 15 20.34 -0.81 -5.05
N GLN A 16 20.20 -2.12 -4.99
CA GLN A 16 20.80 -3.05 -5.94
C GLN A 16 20.00 -3.18 -7.25
N HIS A 17 18.83 -2.55 -7.31
CA HIS A 17 17.95 -2.61 -8.48
C HIS A 17 17.89 -1.25 -9.17
N THR A 18 17.84 -1.27 -10.50
CA THR A 18 17.63 -0.06 -11.30
C THR A 18 16.16 0.36 -11.24
N ALA A 19 15.87 1.60 -11.60
CA ALA A 19 14.49 2.10 -11.73
C ALA A 19 13.68 1.25 -12.71
N GLY A 20 14.31 0.81 -13.83
CA GLY A 20 13.67 -0.06 -14.80
C GLY A 20 13.32 -1.44 -14.25
N GLU A 21 14.20 -2.02 -13.44
CA GLU A 21 13.94 -3.31 -12.78
C GLU A 21 12.81 -3.20 -11.76
N LEU A 22 12.80 -2.16 -10.94
CA LEU A 22 11.70 -1.89 -10.00
C LEU A 22 10.38 -1.66 -10.74
N GLY A 23 10.44 -0.92 -11.86
CA GLY A 23 9.27 -0.68 -12.71
C GLY A 23 8.67 -1.96 -13.26
N ALA A 24 9.50 -2.87 -13.76
CA ALA A 24 9.04 -4.16 -14.28
C ALA A 24 8.41 -5.02 -13.18
N MET A 25 9.01 -5.05 -11.99
CA MET A 25 8.46 -5.77 -10.84
C MET A 25 7.15 -5.14 -10.35
N SER A 26 7.03 -3.80 -10.39
CA SER A 26 5.79 -3.10 -10.09
C SER A 26 4.66 -3.51 -11.02
N ILE A 27 4.93 -3.54 -12.33
CA ILE A 27 3.93 -3.93 -13.32
C ILE A 27 3.45 -5.37 -13.08
N ALA A 28 4.38 -6.30 -12.81
CA ALA A 28 4.03 -7.69 -12.54
C ALA A 28 3.11 -7.82 -11.31
N ALA A 29 3.48 -7.20 -10.19
CA ALA A 29 2.67 -7.23 -8.97
C ALA A 29 1.33 -6.55 -9.15
N ALA A 30 1.30 -5.38 -9.80
CA ALA A 30 0.07 -4.63 -10.04
C ALA A 30 -0.88 -5.39 -10.98
N ASN A 31 -0.38 -6.02 -12.02
CA ASN A 31 -1.18 -6.86 -12.91
C ASN A 31 -1.81 -8.04 -12.16
N ARG A 32 -1.07 -8.64 -11.24
CA ARG A 32 -1.59 -9.73 -10.40
C ARG A 32 -2.75 -9.26 -9.53
N VAL A 33 -2.64 -8.06 -8.94
CA VAL A 33 -3.75 -7.47 -8.18
C VAL A 33 -4.92 -7.12 -9.09
N ALA A 34 -4.68 -6.51 -10.24
CA ALA A 34 -5.73 -6.09 -11.18
C ALA A 34 -6.58 -7.27 -11.68
N SER A 35 -6.00 -8.46 -11.78
CA SER A 35 -6.71 -9.68 -12.18
C SER A 35 -7.25 -10.49 -11.00
N HIS A 36 -6.98 -10.07 -9.77
CA HIS A 36 -7.42 -10.77 -8.58
C HIS A 36 -8.94 -10.70 -8.42
N PRO A 37 -9.63 -11.80 -8.07
CA PRO A 37 -11.09 -11.80 -7.90
C PRO A 37 -11.59 -10.72 -6.93
N ARG A 38 -10.86 -10.47 -5.85
CA ARG A 38 -11.22 -9.42 -4.88
C ARG A 38 -11.16 -8.02 -5.48
N PHE A 39 -10.19 -7.75 -6.35
CA PHE A 39 -10.09 -6.47 -7.05
C PHE A 39 -11.22 -6.34 -8.08
N LEU A 40 -11.45 -7.38 -8.85
CA LEU A 40 -12.49 -7.36 -9.89
C LEU A 40 -13.89 -7.13 -9.31
N SER A 41 -14.19 -7.71 -8.15
CA SER A 41 -15.51 -7.59 -7.51
C SER A 41 -15.65 -6.37 -6.60
N ALA A 42 -14.55 -5.76 -6.16
CA ALA A 42 -14.58 -4.64 -5.22
C ALA A 42 -15.22 -3.40 -5.86
N LYS A 43 -16.05 -2.71 -5.10
CA LYS A 43 -16.66 -1.44 -5.50
C LYS A 43 -15.87 -0.25 -4.97
N THR A 44 -15.36 -0.35 -3.75
CA THR A 44 -14.56 0.69 -3.09
C THR A 44 -13.22 0.11 -2.69
N VAL A 45 -12.14 0.68 -3.22
CA VAL A 45 -10.78 0.19 -3.04
C VAL A 45 -9.90 1.30 -2.46
N MET A 46 -9.21 0.98 -1.38
CA MET A 46 -8.15 1.83 -0.85
C MET A 46 -6.84 1.46 -1.52
N LEU A 47 -6.22 2.42 -2.19
CA LEU A 47 -4.86 2.33 -2.72
C LEU A 47 -3.95 3.28 -1.94
N TYR A 48 -2.75 3.51 -2.42
CA TYR A 48 -1.80 4.46 -1.84
C TYR A 48 -1.08 5.22 -2.95
N CYS A 49 -0.62 6.42 -2.67
CA CYS A 49 0.28 7.15 -3.55
C CYS A 49 1.69 6.61 -3.37
N SER A 50 2.20 5.91 -4.37
CA SER A 50 3.47 5.19 -4.26
C SER A 50 4.67 6.15 -4.26
N LEU A 51 5.64 5.86 -3.39
CA LEU A 51 6.96 6.44 -3.44
C LEU A 51 7.78 5.77 -4.56
N ALA A 52 8.89 6.39 -4.95
CA ALA A 52 9.73 5.87 -6.03
C ALA A 52 10.30 4.47 -5.75
N ASP A 53 10.46 4.12 -4.47
CA ASP A 53 10.99 2.83 -4.02
C ASP A 53 9.90 1.86 -3.55
N GLU A 54 8.65 2.12 -3.91
CA GLU A 54 7.51 1.24 -3.64
C GLU A 54 6.94 0.71 -4.94
N VAL A 55 6.12 -0.35 -4.83
CA VAL A 55 5.36 -0.84 -6.00
C VAL A 55 4.45 0.29 -6.48
N ASP A 56 4.57 0.64 -7.75
CA ASP A 56 3.80 1.73 -8.35
C ASP A 56 2.34 1.32 -8.52
N THR A 57 1.43 2.13 -7.97
CA THR A 57 -0.01 1.88 -8.00
C THR A 57 -0.75 2.55 -9.16
N ALA A 58 -0.06 3.27 -10.03
CA ALA A 58 -0.69 3.99 -11.15
C ALA A 58 -1.53 3.06 -12.05
N LEU A 59 -1.03 1.86 -12.32
CA LEU A 59 -1.77 0.85 -13.10
C LEU A 59 -3.08 0.46 -12.41
N LEU A 60 -3.06 0.31 -11.08
CA LEU A 60 -4.26 -0.03 -10.31
C LEU A 60 -5.26 1.11 -10.27
N MET A 61 -4.79 2.36 -10.23
CA MET A 61 -5.67 3.53 -10.33
C MET A 61 -6.39 3.54 -11.68
N ALA A 62 -5.67 3.26 -12.75
CA ALA A 62 -6.24 3.17 -14.10
C ALA A 62 -7.20 1.98 -14.24
N ALA A 63 -6.82 0.81 -13.71
CA ALA A 63 -7.66 -0.40 -13.73
C ALA A 63 -8.91 -0.26 -12.86
N GLY A 64 -8.93 0.68 -11.94
CA GLY A 64 -10.05 0.97 -11.05
C GLY A 64 -11.16 1.82 -11.66
N THR A 65 -11.13 2.08 -12.96
CA THR A 65 -12.20 2.83 -13.64
C THR A 65 -13.57 2.20 -13.36
N GLY A 66 -14.52 3.00 -12.91
CA GLY A 66 -15.85 2.53 -12.50
C GLY A 66 -15.93 2.12 -11.03
N LYS A 67 -14.81 2.10 -10.31
CA LYS A 67 -14.77 1.85 -8.87
C LYS A 67 -14.60 3.17 -8.12
N THR A 68 -14.95 3.17 -6.84
CA THR A 68 -14.56 4.25 -5.93
C THR A 68 -13.15 3.94 -5.43
N ILE A 69 -12.20 4.79 -5.75
CA ILE A 69 -10.81 4.68 -5.30
C ILE A 69 -10.57 5.74 -4.24
N VAL A 70 -10.02 5.34 -3.10
CA VAL A 70 -9.65 6.24 -2.02
C VAL A 70 -8.16 6.13 -1.70
N LEU A 71 -7.55 7.25 -1.35
CA LEU A 71 -6.12 7.34 -1.08
C LEU A 71 -5.90 8.00 0.27
N PRO A 72 -4.91 7.54 1.05
CA PRO A 72 -4.61 8.13 2.33
C PRO A 72 -3.85 9.45 2.16
N ARG A 73 -4.16 10.39 3.04
CA ARG A 73 -3.42 11.64 3.22
C ARG A 73 -3.05 11.79 4.68
N VAL A 74 -1.77 11.95 4.96
CA VAL A 74 -1.27 12.18 6.33
C VAL A 74 -1.69 13.57 6.78
N THR A 75 -2.34 13.66 7.95
CA THR A 75 -2.86 14.91 8.51
C THR A 75 -2.14 15.33 9.79
N GLY A 76 -1.28 14.48 10.33
CA GLY A 76 -0.53 14.75 11.54
C GLY A 76 0.48 13.66 11.84
N PRO A 77 1.20 13.73 12.99
CA PRO A 77 2.25 12.75 13.33
C PRO A 77 1.73 11.32 13.50
N ALA A 78 0.44 11.17 13.79
CA ALA A 78 -0.17 9.86 14.07
C ALA A 78 -1.51 9.67 13.35
N THR A 79 -1.92 10.60 12.49
CA THR A 79 -3.24 10.62 11.88
C THR A 79 -3.17 10.69 10.36
N MET A 80 -4.13 10.05 9.72
CA MET A 80 -4.37 10.18 8.28
C MET A 80 -5.87 10.17 7.99
N GLU A 81 -6.25 10.65 6.82
CA GLU A 81 -7.61 10.63 6.30
C GLU A 81 -7.61 10.01 4.91
N LEU A 82 -8.78 9.64 4.42
CA LEU A 82 -8.95 9.17 3.05
C LEU A 82 -9.57 10.26 2.18
N ARG A 83 -9.10 10.34 0.94
CA ARG A 83 -9.59 11.26 -0.09
C ARG A 83 -9.96 10.47 -1.34
N LEU A 84 -11.02 10.92 -2.01
CA LEU A 84 -11.43 10.31 -3.28
C LEU A 84 -10.41 10.61 -4.36
N PHE A 85 -10.07 9.57 -5.14
CA PHE A 85 -9.30 9.71 -6.37
C PHE A 85 -10.29 9.78 -7.55
N THR A 86 -10.29 10.91 -8.24
CA THR A 86 -11.21 11.17 -9.37
C THR A 86 -10.46 11.35 -10.69
N GLY A 87 -9.19 11.04 -10.72
CA GLY A 87 -8.30 11.16 -11.87
C GLY A 87 -6.98 11.85 -11.48
N PRO A 88 -6.02 11.96 -12.41
CA PRO A 88 -4.72 12.59 -12.13
C PRO A 88 -4.81 14.03 -11.59
N GLN A 89 -5.86 14.77 -11.95
CA GLN A 89 -6.09 16.13 -11.45
C GLN A 89 -6.42 16.17 -9.95
N SER A 90 -6.78 15.04 -9.34
CA SER A 90 -7.03 14.93 -7.90
C SER A 90 -5.77 14.60 -7.09
N LEU A 91 -4.61 14.66 -7.72
CA LEU A 91 -3.30 14.51 -7.10
C LEU A 91 -2.51 15.80 -7.25
N ALA A 92 -1.76 16.15 -6.21
CA ALA A 92 -0.84 17.29 -6.23
C ALA A 92 0.47 16.90 -5.56
N GLU A 93 1.56 17.54 -6.00
CA GLU A 93 2.86 17.35 -5.38
C GLU A 93 2.90 18.05 -4.03
N GLY A 94 3.17 17.29 -2.98
CA GLY A 94 3.33 17.78 -1.62
C GLY A 94 4.80 17.95 -1.23
N ALA A 95 5.08 17.89 0.08
CA ALA A 95 6.43 17.96 0.61
C ALA A 95 7.31 16.83 0.06
N PHE A 96 8.60 17.12 -0.19
CA PHE A 96 9.58 16.15 -0.69
C PHE A 96 9.19 15.49 -2.02
N HIS A 97 8.44 16.19 -2.87
CA HIS A 97 7.95 15.70 -4.17
C HIS A 97 7.06 14.46 -4.07
N ILE A 98 6.45 14.23 -2.91
CA ILE A 98 5.51 13.12 -2.70
C ILE A 98 4.12 13.57 -3.16
N MET A 99 3.48 12.76 -4.01
CA MET A 99 2.12 13.05 -4.47
C MET A 99 1.11 12.84 -3.34
N GLU A 100 0.15 13.75 -3.24
CA GLU A 100 -0.91 13.72 -2.24
C GLU A 100 -2.28 13.83 -2.91
N PRO A 101 -3.31 13.13 -2.39
CA PRO A 101 -4.67 13.28 -2.89
C PRO A 101 -5.25 14.63 -2.47
N THR A 102 -5.93 15.28 -3.41
CA THR A 102 -6.58 16.60 -3.22
C THR A 102 -8.11 16.53 -3.41
N GLY A 103 -8.63 15.35 -3.67
CA GLY A 103 -10.08 15.15 -3.82
C GLY A 103 -10.85 15.32 -2.52
N PRO A 104 -12.19 15.19 -2.58
CA PRO A 104 -13.03 15.28 -1.39
C PRO A 104 -12.68 14.24 -0.34
N ALA A 105 -12.91 14.57 0.94
CA ALA A 105 -12.73 13.64 2.04
C ALA A 105 -13.72 12.47 1.92
N PHE A 106 -13.26 11.27 2.26
CA PHE A 106 -14.06 10.05 2.27
C PHE A 106 -14.05 9.47 3.68
N ALA A 107 -15.21 9.37 4.30
CA ALA A 107 -15.35 8.90 5.67
C ALA A 107 -16.18 7.62 5.81
N ASP A 108 -16.72 7.09 4.73
CA ASP A 108 -17.52 5.86 4.72
C ASP A 108 -16.64 4.60 4.76
N TYR A 109 -15.86 4.46 5.81
CA TYR A 109 -14.85 3.40 5.94
C TYR A 109 -15.48 1.99 5.87
N GLY A 110 -16.71 1.83 6.31
CA GLY A 110 -17.44 0.56 6.24
C GLY A 110 -17.75 0.09 4.81
N LYS A 111 -17.64 0.96 3.82
CA LYS A 111 -17.87 0.63 2.41
C LYS A 111 -16.61 0.11 1.71
N ILE A 112 -15.45 0.22 2.32
CA ILE A 112 -14.19 -0.22 1.71
C ILE A 112 -14.15 -1.75 1.67
N ASP A 113 -14.16 -2.30 0.46
CA ASP A 113 -14.15 -3.75 0.21
C ASP A 113 -12.75 -4.33 0.23
N LEU A 114 -11.78 -3.55 -0.25
CA LEU A 114 -10.41 -4.00 -0.49
C LEU A 114 -9.45 -2.87 -0.15
N ALA A 115 -8.36 -3.21 0.53
CA ALA A 115 -7.27 -2.27 0.81
C ALA A 115 -5.96 -2.88 0.32
N ILE A 116 -5.23 -2.12 -0.50
CA ILE A 116 -3.90 -2.48 -0.97
C ILE A 116 -2.90 -1.69 -0.14
N ILE A 117 -2.05 -2.39 0.59
CA ILE A 117 -1.23 -1.83 1.64
C ILE A 117 0.26 -1.94 1.29
N PRO A 118 1.03 -0.84 1.35
CA PRO A 118 2.48 -0.89 1.18
C PRO A 118 3.18 -1.32 2.47
N GLY A 119 4.44 -1.71 2.35
CA GLY A 119 5.26 -2.02 3.52
C GLY A 119 6.73 -2.15 3.15
N MET A 120 7.59 -2.15 4.16
CA MET A 120 9.03 -2.39 3.97
C MET A 120 9.32 -3.86 3.66
N ALA A 121 8.60 -4.77 4.35
CA ALA A 121 8.72 -6.20 4.15
C ALA A 121 7.43 -6.89 4.56
N PHE A 122 7.24 -8.09 4.04
CA PHE A 122 6.12 -8.97 4.38
C PHE A 122 6.64 -10.40 4.52
N ASP A 123 5.90 -11.23 5.25
CA ASP A 123 6.09 -12.66 5.25
C ASP A 123 4.86 -13.40 4.70
N ARG A 124 4.96 -14.72 4.54
CA ARG A 124 3.88 -15.51 3.95
C ARG A 124 2.66 -15.64 4.86
N GLU A 125 2.80 -15.28 6.13
CA GLU A 125 1.69 -15.27 7.09
C GLU A 125 0.94 -13.93 7.09
N GLY A 126 1.37 -12.97 6.29
CA GLY A 126 0.73 -11.66 6.18
C GLY A 126 1.28 -10.60 7.13
N HIS A 127 2.31 -10.92 7.91
CA HIS A 127 2.93 -9.93 8.79
C HIS A 127 3.61 -8.86 7.95
N ARG A 128 3.50 -7.62 8.39
CA ARG A 128 4.00 -6.46 7.66
C ARG A 128 5.00 -5.68 8.51
N LEU A 129 6.16 -5.38 7.92
CA LEU A 129 7.11 -4.43 8.48
C LEU A 129 6.79 -3.04 7.94
N ARG A 130 6.37 -2.13 8.82
CA ARG A 130 6.03 -0.74 8.47
C ARG A 130 7.29 0.13 8.38
N ARG A 131 7.13 1.31 7.78
CA ARG A 131 8.23 2.28 7.69
C ARG A 131 8.61 2.90 9.04
N GLY A 132 7.73 2.84 10.07
CA GLY A 132 8.03 3.26 11.43
C GLY A 132 6.95 4.07 12.14
N ARG A 133 6.07 4.78 11.45
CA ARG A 133 5.08 5.66 12.08
C ARG A 133 3.76 4.99 12.44
N GLY A 134 3.47 3.82 11.85
CA GLY A 134 2.29 3.02 12.21
C GLY A 134 0.95 3.62 11.80
N TYR A 135 0.89 4.44 10.76
CA TYR A 135 -0.36 5.04 10.27
C TYR A 135 -1.40 3.97 9.94
N TYR A 136 -1.02 2.94 9.18
CA TYR A 136 -1.93 1.88 8.77
C TYR A 136 -2.42 1.03 9.94
N ASP A 137 -1.53 0.71 10.88
CA ASP A 137 -1.91 -0.12 12.05
C ASP A 137 -2.92 0.60 12.95
N ARG A 138 -2.90 1.93 12.97
CA ARG A 138 -3.91 2.72 13.69
C ARG A 138 -5.18 2.94 12.86
N PHE A 139 -5.07 2.96 11.54
CA PHE A 139 -6.18 3.27 10.65
C PHE A 139 -7.01 2.05 10.23
N LEU A 140 -6.34 0.92 9.94
CA LEU A 140 -7.00 -0.31 9.47
C LEU A 140 -8.09 -0.83 10.41
N PRO A 141 -7.99 -0.70 11.74
CA PRO A 141 -9.10 -1.08 12.62
C PRO A 141 -10.43 -0.36 12.34
N LEU A 142 -10.40 0.79 11.66
CA LEU A 142 -11.61 1.53 11.29
C LEU A 142 -12.35 0.91 10.11
N MET A 143 -11.72 -0.05 9.41
CA MET A 143 -12.30 -0.76 8.26
C MET A 143 -12.08 -2.27 8.39
N PRO A 144 -12.57 -2.92 9.46
CA PRO A 144 -12.27 -4.33 9.72
C PRO A 144 -12.83 -5.29 8.66
N GLN A 145 -13.87 -4.88 7.93
CA GLN A 145 -14.46 -5.68 6.86
C GLN A 145 -13.64 -5.68 5.57
N ALA A 146 -12.70 -4.74 5.38
CA ALA A 146 -11.90 -4.66 4.18
C ALA A 146 -10.93 -5.84 4.09
N TYR A 147 -10.88 -6.48 2.92
CA TYR A 147 -9.85 -7.48 2.63
C TYR A 147 -8.52 -6.77 2.39
N LYS A 148 -7.47 -7.18 3.07
CA LYS A 148 -6.18 -6.50 3.08
C LYS A 148 -5.16 -7.29 2.29
N ILE A 149 -4.69 -6.71 1.18
CA ILE A 149 -3.60 -7.28 0.39
C ILE A 149 -2.36 -6.41 0.57
N GLY A 150 -1.31 -7.01 1.12
CA GLY A 150 0.01 -6.41 1.11
C GLY A 150 0.64 -6.58 -0.28
N ILE A 151 1.19 -5.50 -0.84
CA ILE A 151 1.86 -5.55 -2.13
C ILE A 151 3.33 -5.15 -1.96
N CYS A 152 4.23 -5.89 -2.59
CA CYS A 152 5.66 -5.63 -2.46
C CYS A 152 6.45 -6.19 -3.66
N PHE A 153 7.72 -5.82 -3.72
CA PHE A 153 8.66 -6.45 -4.63
C PHE A 153 9.06 -7.85 -4.12
N PRO A 154 9.51 -8.77 -5.00
CA PRO A 154 9.89 -10.11 -4.58
C PRO A 154 10.92 -10.15 -3.45
N PHE A 155 11.90 -9.25 -3.44
CA PHE A 155 12.92 -9.22 -2.39
C PHE A 155 12.42 -8.68 -1.05
N GLN A 156 11.21 -8.12 -1.00
CA GLN A 156 10.57 -7.67 0.24
C GLN A 156 9.78 -8.78 0.92
N LEU A 157 9.58 -9.93 0.27
CA LEU A 157 9.02 -11.11 0.89
C LEU A 157 10.13 -11.84 1.64
N VAL A 158 10.02 -11.88 2.96
CA VAL A 158 11.03 -12.48 3.85
C VAL A 158 10.45 -13.66 4.60
N ASP A 159 11.31 -14.47 5.25
CA ASP A 159 10.87 -15.67 5.94
C ASP A 159 10.00 -15.34 7.16
N SER A 160 10.36 -14.30 7.90
CA SER A 160 9.62 -13.88 9.08
C SER A 160 9.80 -12.39 9.35
N VAL A 161 8.70 -11.72 9.64
CA VAL A 161 8.70 -10.31 10.06
C VAL A 161 8.46 -10.27 11.56
N PRO A 162 9.31 -9.57 12.35
CA PRO A 162 9.06 -9.36 13.77
C PRO A 162 7.75 -8.60 13.99
N THR A 163 6.90 -9.09 14.90
CA THR A 163 5.57 -8.53 15.15
C THR A 163 5.42 -8.02 16.57
N GLU A 164 4.47 -7.09 16.74
CA GLU A 164 4.00 -6.58 18.02
C GLU A 164 2.48 -6.77 18.11
N PRO A 165 1.90 -6.77 19.34
CA PRO A 165 0.46 -7.03 19.49
C PRO A 165 -0.44 -6.04 18.73
N THR A 166 0.02 -4.82 18.47
CA THR A 166 -0.74 -3.78 17.75
C THR A 166 -0.61 -3.85 16.24
N ASP A 167 0.25 -4.71 15.72
CA ASP A 167 0.45 -4.87 14.27
C ASP A 167 -0.76 -5.58 13.66
N ILE A 168 -1.23 -5.07 12.52
CA ILE A 168 -2.34 -5.65 11.77
C ILE A 168 -1.76 -6.51 10.64
N ALA A 169 -2.11 -7.79 10.63
CA ALA A 169 -1.69 -8.70 9.57
C ALA A 169 -2.54 -8.49 8.31
N MET A 170 -1.91 -8.75 7.15
CA MET A 170 -2.60 -8.77 5.87
C MET A 170 -3.32 -10.11 5.68
N ASP A 171 -4.42 -10.10 4.92
CA ASP A 171 -5.12 -11.33 4.54
C ASP A 171 -4.36 -12.09 3.46
N GLU A 172 -3.61 -11.35 2.65
CA GLU A 172 -2.83 -11.91 1.55
C GLU A 172 -1.65 -11.01 1.22
N VAL A 173 -0.57 -11.56 0.66
CA VAL A 173 0.59 -10.80 0.17
C VAL A 173 0.83 -11.15 -1.29
N ILE A 174 0.99 -10.14 -2.12
CA ILE A 174 1.29 -10.28 -3.55
C ILE A 174 2.65 -9.62 -3.84
N TRP A 175 3.56 -10.38 -4.47
CA TRP A 175 4.93 -9.93 -4.76
C TRP A 175 5.38 -10.19 -6.20
N LYS A 176 4.52 -10.77 -7.02
CA LYS A 176 4.80 -11.07 -8.44
C LYS A 176 3.51 -11.32 -9.23
#